data_fd50b6e577dfd8519fb5933510cadb25
#
_entry.id   fd50b6e577dfd8519fb5933510cadb25
#
_cell.length_a   1.000
_cell.length_b   1.000
_cell.length_c   1.000
_cell.angle_alpha   90.00
_cell.angle_beta   90.00
_cell.angle_gamma   90.00
#
_symmetry.space_group_name_H-M   'P 1'
#
loop_
_entity.id
_entity.type
_entity.pdbx_description
1 polymer ?
#
loop_
_entity_poly.entity_id
_entity_poly.type
_entity_poly.pdbx_seq_one_letter_code
_entity_poly.pdbx_strand_id
1 'polypeptide(L)'
;MAKVGIFFGTDTGNTRRIAKEIATALGSAIAAKPVNVRNASVTDMLAYDMLILGTPTYGEGLLPGLSTGNATESWEEFLPTLAGQDFSGKKVAIYGLGNQKGYPTEFVDAVFYLYEQFKHCGATIIGEWATEGYHFKASKAVVDGRFVGLALDQENQKDLTPERLDTWLKMLAEAWD
;
A
#
# COMPACT_ATOMS: atom_id res chain seq x y z
N MET A 1 -0.76 -16.08 -16.98
CA MET A 1 0.06 -15.21 -16.14
C MET A 1 -0.85 -14.30 -15.31
N ALA A 2 -0.55 -14.12 -14.04
CA ALA A 2 -1.38 -13.28 -13.18
C ALA A 2 -1.34 -11.82 -13.65
N LYS A 3 -2.47 -11.13 -13.54
CA LYS A 3 -2.65 -9.74 -13.99
C LYS A 3 -2.16 -8.72 -12.96
N VAL A 4 -2.23 -9.09 -11.68
CA VAL A 4 -1.97 -8.21 -10.55
C VAL A 4 -0.76 -8.70 -9.77
N GLY A 5 0.23 -7.82 -9.56
CA GLY A 5 1.35 -8.06 -8.66
C GLY A 5 1.09 -7.41 -7.31
N ILE A 6 1.40 -8.10 -6.21
CA ILE A 6 1.21 -7.61 -4.85
C ILE A 6 2.59 -7.53 -4.18
N PHE A 7 2.97 -6.34 -3.74
CA PHE A 7 4.26 -6.09 -3.11
C PHE A 7 4.05 -5.36 -1.78
N PHE A 8 4.77 -5.77 -0.76
CA PHE A 8 4.59 -5.21 0.58
C PHE A 8 5.94 -5.01 1.29
N GLY A 9 5.99 -4.03 2.18
CA GLY A 9 7.01 -3.92 3.20
C GLY A 9 6.40 -4.28 4.54
N THR A 10 7.15 -4.92 5.42
CA THR A 10 6.67 -5.30 6.74
C THR A 10 7.83 -5.54 7.71
N ASP A 11 7.55 -5.34 9.00
CA ASP A 11 8.43 -5.76 10.10
C ASP A 11 7.73 -6.80 10.96
N THR A 12 6.51 -6.47 11.43
CA THR A 12 5.73 -7.31 12.36
C THR A 12 4.87 -8.38 11.68
N GLY A 13 4.73 -8.32 10.35
CA GLY A 13 3.96 -9.28 9.59
C GLY A 13 2.51 -8.92 9.31
N ASN A 14 1.98 -7.82 9.85
CA ASN A 14 0.59 -7.41 9.60
C ASN A 14 0.38 -7.04 8.13
N THR A 15 1.29 -6.29 7.53
CA THR A 15 1.21 -5.90 6.12
C THR A 15 1.24 -7.13 5.21
N ARG A 16 2.07 -8.12 5.56
CA ARG A 16 2.12 -9.41 4.85
C ARG A 16 0.81 -10.17 4.94
N ARG A 17 0.21 -10.20 6.13
CA ARG A 17 -1.08 -10.89 6.36
C ARG A 17 -2.16 -10.32 5.48
N ILE A 18 -2.25 -8.99 5.40
CA ILE A 18 -3.21 -8.30 4.52
C ILE A 18 -2.91 -8.63 3.06
N ALA A 19 -1.65 -8.64 2.65
CA ALA A 19 -1.28 -9.00 1.28
C ALA A 19 -1.76 -10.41 0.92
N LYS A 20 -1.64 -11.36 1.83
CA LYS A 20 -2.13 -12.73 1.64
C LYS A 20 -3.65 -12.79 1.55
N GLU A 21 -4.35 -12.02 2.36
CA GLU A 21 -5.81 -11.92 2.31
C GLU A 21 -6.28 -11.36 0.96
N ILE A 22 -5.60 -10.34 0.45
CA ILE A 22 -5.87 -9.76 -0.87
C ILE A 22 -5.68 -10.82 -1.96
N ALA A 23 -4.54 -11.52 -1.95
CA ALA A 23 -4.24 -12.54 -2.94
C ALA A 23 -5.28 -13.67 -2.93
N THR A 24 -5.70 -14.10 -1.75
CA THR A 24 -6.73 -15.14 -1.58
C THR A 24 -8.08 -14.66 -2.12
N ALA A 25 -8.46 -13.42 -1.81
CA ALA A 25 -9.73 -12.86 -2.27
C ALA A 25 -9.79 -12.70 -3.79
N LEU A 26 -8.69 -12.32 -4.43
CA LEU A 26 -8.61 -12.16 -5.88
C LEU A 26 -8.47 -13.49 -6.62
N GLY A 27 -7.85 -14.46 -6.00
CA GLY A 27 -7.58 -15.78 -6.60
C GLY A 27 -6.33 -15.80 -7.47
N SER A 28 -5.74 -16.99 -7.61
CA SER A 28 -4.46 -17.18 -8.29
C SER A 28 -4.48 -16.92 -9.80
N ALA A 29 -5.66 -16.91 -10.42
CA ALA A 29 -5.80 -16.56 -11.82
C ALA A 29 -5.64 -15.04 -12.06
N ILE A 30 -5.90 -14.23 -11.05
CA ILE A 30 -5.85 -12.77 -11.12
C ILE A 30 -4.59 -12.22 -10.46
N ALA A 31 -4.29 -12.67 -9.23
CA ALA A 31 -3.20 -12.14 -8.43
C ALA A 31 -2.05 -13.12 -8.29
N ALA A 32 -0.83 -12.63 -8.47
CA ALA A 32 0.38 -13.38 -8.18
C ALA A 32 0.58 -13.50 -6.66
N LYS A 33 1.44 -14.43 -6.25
CA LYS A 33 1.81 -14.57 -4.85
C LYS A 33 2.48 -13.28 -4.36
N PRO A 34 2.06 -12.75 -3.19
CA PRO A 34 2.66 -11.53 -2.65
C PRO A 34 4.17 -11.65 -2.40
N VAL A 35 4.89 -10.58 -2.69
CA VAL A 35 6.35 -10.52 -2.55
C VAL A 35 6.73 -9.37 -1.62
N ASN A 36 7.60 -9.66 -0.65
CA ASN A 36 8.21 -8.62 0.18
C ASN A 36 9.18 -7.80 -0.69
N VAL A 37 9.11 -6.48 -0.63
CA VAL A 37 9.94 -5.61 -1.48
C VAL A 37 11.44 -5.80 -1.28
N ARG A 38 11.87 -6.30 -0.12
CA ARG A 38 13.29 -6.64 0.09
C ARG A 38 13.79 -7.71 -0.88
N ASN A 39 12.88 -8.52 -1.42
CA ASN A 39 13.18 -9.61 -2.36
C ASN A 39 12.74 -9.28 -3.80
N ALA A 40 12.33 -8.04 -4.05
CA ALA A 40 11.80 -7.61 -5.34
C ALA A 40 12.74 -6.62 -6.03
N SER A 41 12.62 -6.54 -7.33
CA SER A 41 13.27 -5.52 -8.16
C SER A 41 12.21 -4.71 -8.91
N VAL A 42 12.62 -3.58 -9.49
CA VAL A 42 11.74 -2.79 -10.36
C VAL A 42 11.28 -3.63 -11.56
N THR A 43 12.16 -4.47 -12.10
CA THR A 43 11.82 -5.37 -13.21
C THR A 43 10.67 -6.32 -12.83
N ASP A 44 10.68 -6.83 -11.59
CA ASP A 44 9.59 -7.69 -11.10
C ASP A 44 8.25 -6.95 -11.12
N MET A 45 8.24 -5.68 -10.70
CA MET A 45 7.02 -4.86 -10.70
C MET A 45 6.55 -4.54 -12.11
N LEU A 46 7.47 -4.23 -13.02
CA LEU A 46 7.13 -3.88 -14.40
C LEU A 46 6.53 -5.03 -15.20
N ALA A 47 6.62 -6.26 -14.70
CA ALA A 47 6.02 -7.43 -15.33
C ALA A 47 4.48 -7.45 -15.22
N TYR A 48 3.89 -6.61 -14.36
CA TYR A 48 2.44 -6.57 -14.14
C TYR A 48 1.83 -5.27 -14.65
N ASP A 49 0.60 -5.34 -15.13
CA ASP A 49 -0.16 -4.14 -15.57
C ASP A 49 -0.78 -3.41 -14.37
N MET A 50 -1.12 -4.16 -13.32
CA MET A 50 -1.71 -3.65 -12.10
C MET A 50 -0.86 -4.06 -10.89
N LEU A 51 -0.61 -3.10 -10.01
CA LEU A 51 0.14 -3.33 -8.77
C LEU A 51 -0.71 -2.97 -7.56
N ILE A 52 -0.64 -3.81 -6.52
CA ILE A 52 -1.16 -3.49 -5.19
C ILE A 52 0.03 -3.44 -4.25
N LEU A 53 0.21 -2.31 -3.58
CA LEU A 53 1.35 -2.06 -2.72
C LEU A 53 0.88 -1.86 -1.28
N GLY A 54 1.58 -2.47 -0.33
CA GLY A 54 1.24 -2.37 1.08
C GLY A 54 2.40 -1.87 1.93
N THR A 55 2.13 -0.99 2.88
CA THR A 55 3.13 -0.46 3.80
C THR A 55 2.56 -0.19 5.19
N PRO A 56 3.30 -0.53 6.27
CA PRO A 56 3.02 0.05 7.58
C PRO A 56 3.55 1.49 7.63
N THR A 57 3.23 2.19 8.70
CA THR A 57 3.77 3.53 8.99
C THR A 57 4.57 3.46 10.27
N TYR A 58 5.82 3.89 10.25
CA TYR A 58 6.72 3.83 11.41
C TYR A 58 7.09 5.20 11.94
N GLY A 59 7.35 5.25 13.24
CA GLY A 59 7.80 6.45 13.93
C GLY A 59 6.89 7.63 13.65
N GLU A 60 7.47 8.71 13.17
CA GLU A 60 6.76 9.97 12.88
C GLU A 60 6.22 10.00 11.43
N GLY A 61 5.59 8.93 10.98
CA GLY A 61 4.97 8.88 9.66
C GLY A 61 5.90 8.41 8.56
N LEU A 62 6.91 7.60 8.88
CA LEU A 62 7.96 7.20 7.96
C LEU A 62 7.73 5.82 7.35
N LEU A 63 8.37 5.59 6.21
CA LEU A 63 8.41 4.29 5.55
C LEU A 63 9.22 3.28 6.37
N PRO A 64 8.88 1.99 6.31
CA PRO A 64 9.71 0.96 6.93
C PRO A 64 11.05 0.82 6.21
N GLY A 65 12.11 0.67 6.97
CA GLY A 65 13.47 0.48 6.48
C GLY A 65 14.46 0.42 7.63
N LEU A 66 15.73 0.26 7.31
CA LEU A 66 16.78 0.12 8.32
C LEU A 66 16.87 1.35 9.23
N SER A 67 16.72 2.56 8.68
CA SER A 67 16.83 3.79 9.48
C SER A 67 15.62 4.01 10.40
N THR A 68 14.51 3.33 10.17
CA THR A 68 13.30 3.43 10.98
C THR A 68 13.11 2.23 11.90
N GLY A 69 14.14 1.42 12.08
CA GLY A 69 14.16 0.32 13.03
C GLY A 69 13.74 -1.03 12.48
N ASN A 70 13.54 -1.15 11.18
CA ASN A 70 13.25 -2.43 10.56
C ASN A 70 14.50 -3.32 10.62
N ALA A 71 14.31 -4.61 10.86
CA ALA A 71 15.41 -5.58 10.90
C ALA A 71 16.06 -5.81 9.53
N THR A 72 15.34 -5.50 8.45
CA THR A 72 15.78 -5.70 7.07
C THR A 72 15.45 -4.46 6.23
N GLU A 73 16.03 -4.38 5.06
CA GLU A 73 15.63 -3.40 4.04
C GLU A 73 14.15 -3.54 3.70
N SER A 74 13.51 -2.45 3.33
CA SER A 74 12.11 -2.40 2.97
C SER A 74 11.85 -1.24 2.00
N TRP A 75 10.69 -0.58 2.09
CA TRP A 75 10.33 0.51 1.17
C TRP A 75 11.32 1.68 1.18
N GLU A 76 11.91 2.01 2.33
CA GLU A 76 12.87 3.11 2.43
C GLU A 76 14.03 2.92 1.44
N GLU A 77 14.57 1.70 1.37
CA GLU A 77 15.66 1.36 0.46
C GLU A 77 15.19 1.11 -0.96
N PHE A 78 13.95 0.64 -1.13
CA PHE A 78 13.40 0.33 -2.45
C PHE A 78 13.04 1.58 -3.26
N LEU A 79 12.40 2.58 -2.66
CA LEU A 79 11.91 3.75 -3.39
C LEU A 79 12.98 4.47 -4.21
N PRO A 80 14.23 4.67 -3.72
CA PRO A 80 15.25 5.29 -4.54
C PRO A 80 15.56 4.56 -5.86
N THR A 81 15.32 3.24 -5.92
CA THR A 81 15.57 2.45 -7.14
C THR A 81 14.57 2.77 -8.24
N LEU A 82 13.47 3.46 -7.93
CA LEU A 82 12.46 3.87 -8.91
C LEU A 82 12.86 5.12 -9.70
N ALA A 83 13.93 5.81 -9.33
CA ALA A 83 14.37 7.01 -10.01
C ALA A 83 14.65 6.72 -11.49
N GLY A 84 14.02 7.49 -12.38
CA GLY A 84 14.18 7.33 -13.82
C GLY A 84 13.42 6.14 -14.43
N GLN A 85 12.65 5.40 -13.64
CA GLN A 85 11.84 4.28 -14.14
C GLN A 85 10.51 4.78 -14.71
N ASP A 86 9.97 4.07 -15.68
CA ASP A 86 8.72 4.43 -16.35
C ASP A 86 7.62 3.41 -16.02
N PHE A 87 6.60 3.88 -15.30
CA PHE A 87 5.41 3.10 -14.95
C PHE A 87 4.18 3.58 -15.73
N SER A 88 4.37 4.29 -16.85
CA SER A 88 3.28 4.73 -17.72
C SER A 88 2.44 3.54 -18.18
N GLY A 89 1.11 3.70 -18.16
CA GLY A 89 0.18 2.62 -18.53
C GLY A 89 -0.08 1.61 -17.41
N LYS A 90 0.61 1.73 -16.27
CA LYS A 90 0.39 0.86 -15.12
C LYS A 90 -0.56 1.51 -14.13
N LYS A 91 -1.42 0.70 -13.52
CA LYS A 91 -2.31 1.14 -12.45
C LYS A 91 -1.74 0.66 -11.12
N VAL A 92 -1.73 1.53 -10.12
CA VAL A 92 -1.17 1.24 -8.80
C VAL A 92 -2.20 1.59 -7.74
N ALA A 93 -2.50 0.64 -6.87
CA ALA A 93 -3.33 0.83 -5.69
C ALA A 93 -2.49 0.57 -4.44
N ILE A 94 -2.73 1.33 -3.38
CA ILE A 94 -1.91 1.30 -2.17
C ILE A 94 -2.81 1.04 -0.97
N TYR A 95 -2.39 0.16 -0.07
CA TYR A 95 -3.00 0.06 1.25
C TYR A 95 -1.95 0.33 2.32
N GLY A 96 -2.38 0.93 3.41
CA GLY A 96 -1.48 1.27 4.50
C GLY A 96 -2.04 0.89 5.85
N LEU A 97 -1.16 0.55 6.77
CA LEU A 97 -1.50 0.28 8.16
C LEU A 97 -1.06 1.44 9.03
N GLY A 98 -1.91 1.79 9.99
CA GLY A 98 -1.62 2.84 10.96
C GLY A 98 -2.39 2.64 12.25
N ASN A 99 -2.11 3.50 13.23
CA ASN A 99 -2.75 3.50 14.55
C ASN A 99 -3.24 4.92 14.83
N GLN A 100 -4.54 5.15 14.58
CA GLN A 100 -5.10 6.50 14.67
C GLN A 100 -5.17 7.06 16.09
N LYS A 101 -5.16 6.21 17.10
CA LYS A 101 -5.13 6.65 18.51
C LYS A 101 -3.72 6.91 19.01
N GLY A 102 -2.78 6.02 18.66
CA GLY A 102 -1.39 6.15 19.05
C GLY A 102 -0.61 7.20 18.26
N TYR A 103 -0.97 7.38 16.99
CA TYR A 103 -0.30 8.30 16.08
C TYR A 103 -1.34 9.12 15.28
N PRO A 104 -2.11 9.98 15.97
CA PRO A 104 -3.24 10.68 15.36
C PRO A 104 -2.85 11.78 14.35
N THR A 105 -1.59 12.23 14.37
CA THR A 105 -1.10 13.30 13.47
C THR A 105 -0.30 12.76 12.29
N GLU A 106 0.00 11.44 12.27
CA GLU A 106 0.76 10.79 11.21
C GLU A 106 0.05 9.53 10.70
N PHE A 107 -1.27 9.50 10.77
CA PHE A 107 -2.03 8.30 10.42
C PHE A 107 -1.83 7.91 8.97
N VAL A 108 -1.31 6.71 8.74
CA VAL A 108 -0.97 6.11 7.44
C VAL A 108 -0.12 7.00 6.52
N ASP A 109 0.67 7.89 7.09
CA ASP A 109 1.49 8.84 6.33
C ASP A 109 2.42 8.17 5.31
N ALA A 110 2.91 6.96 5.61
CA ALA A 110 3.81 6.24 4.72
C ALA A 110 3.19 5.97 3.33
N VAL A 111 1.87 5.86 3.26
CA VAL A 111 1.15 5.68 1.99
C VAL A 111 1.43 6.84 1.03
N PHE A 112 1.56 8.06 1.54
CA PHE A 112 1.81 9.23 0.73
C PHE A 112 3.13 9.13 -0.05
N TYR A 113 4.17 8.60 0.57
CA TYR A 113 5.47 8.48 -0.09
C TYR A 113 5.43 7.49 -1.26
N LEU A 114 4.71 6.39 -1.12
CA LEU A 114 4.49 5.46 -2.22
C LEU A 114 3.66 6.11 -3.33
N TYR A 115 2.57 6.77 -2.96
CA TYR A 115 1.71 7.50 -3.89
C TYR A 115 2.50 8.50 -4.72
N GLU A 116 3.25 9.36 -4.06
CA GLU A 116 4.01 10.42 -4.72
C GLU A 116 5.05 9.84 -5.68
N GLN A 117 5.81 8.83 -5.25
CA GLN A 117 6.87 8.26 -6.05
C GLN A 117 6.36 7.52 -7.29
N PHE A 118 5.34 6.67 -7.13
CA PHE A 118 4.79 5.94 -8.27
C PHE A 118 4.06 6.85 -9.24
N LYS A 119 3.37 7.86 -8.74
CA LYS A 119 2.75 8.88 -9.58
C LYS A 119 3.81 9.65 -10.38
N HIS A 120 4.91 10.01 -9.75
CA HIS A 120 6.04 10.67 -10.41
C HIS A 120 6.65 9.80 -11.51
N CYS A 121 6.62 8.49 -11.35
CA CYS A 121 7.08 7.53 -12.36
C CYS A 121 6.07 7.30 -13.49
N GLY A 122 4.93 7.99 -13.49
CA GLY A 122 3.93 7.91 -14.55
C GLY A 122 2.77 6.96 -14.30
N ALA A 123 2.74 6.25 -13.17
CA ALA A 123 1.65 5.34 -12.84
C ALA A 123 0.34 6.10 -12.63
N THR A 124 -0.78 5.46 -12.97
CA THR A 124 -2.11 5.93 -12.60
C THR A 124 -2.46 5.35 -11.23
N ILE A 125 -2.66 6.21 -10.24
CA ILE A 125 -3.02 5.77 -8.88
C ILE A 125 -4.53 5.59 -8.81
N ILE A 126 -4.98 4.41 -8.38
CA ILE A 126 -6.39 4.07 -8.21
C ILE A 126 -6.63 3.61 -6.76
N GLY A 127 -7.90 3.47 -6.38
CA GLY A 127 -8.23 2.95 -5.06
C GLY A 127 -8.24 3.98 -3.95
N GLU A 128 -8.51 5.25 -4.26
CA GLU A 128 -8.71 6.25 -3.21
C GLU A 128 -9.90 5.88 -2.32
N TRP A 129 -9.85 6.31 -1.06
CA TRP A 129 -10.74 5.82 -0.01
C TRP A 129 -11.28 6.97 0.84
N ALA A 130 -12.56 6.91 1.20
CA ALA A 130 -13.20 7.94 2.01
C ALA A 130 -12.64 7.97 3.44
N THR A 131 -12.60 9.16 4.04
CA THR A 131 -12.11 9.36 5.41
C THR A 131 -13.17 9.08 6.49
N GLU A 132 -14.41 8.82 6.10
CA GLU A 132 -15.49 8.52 7.05
C GLU A 132 -15.20 7.25 7.85
N GLY A 133 -15.52 7.27 9.13
CA GLY A 133 -15.31 6.12 10.02
C GLY A 133 -13.94 6.08 10.68
N TYR A 134 -13.10 7.07 10.43
CA TYR A 134 -11.78 7.20 11.05
C TYR A 134 -11.74 8.39 12.01
N HIS A 135 -10.90 8.27 13.04
CA HIS A 135 -10.73 9.31 14.07
C HIS A 135 -9.23 9.63 14.22
N PHE A 136 -8.73 10.50 13.36
CA PHE A 136 -7.35 10.97 13.39
C PHE A 136 -7.33 12.50 13.27
N LYS A 137 -6.19 13.11 13.55
CA LYS A 137 -6.05 14.60 13.45
C LYS A 137 -5.46 15.04 12.13
N ALA A 138 -4.48 14.31 11.62
CA ALA A 138 -3.81 14.64 10.36
C ALA A 138 -3.27 13.38 9.68
N SER A 139 -3.24 13.42 8.36
CA SER A 139 -2.63 12.37 7.53
C SER A 139 -2.12 12.98 6.23
N LYS A 140 -0.85 12.72 5.91
CA LYS A 140 -0.28 13.09 4.61
C LYS A 140 -0.94 12.32 3.46
N ALA A 141 -1.52 11.15 3.76
CA ALA A 141 -2.20 10.33 2.77
C ALA A 141 -3.56 10.88 2.34
N VAL A 142 -4.06 11.92 3.01
CA VAL A 142 -5.29 12.60 2.61
C VAL A 142 -4.95 13.72 1.64
N VAL A 143 -5.42 13.56 0.40
CA VAL A 143 -5.25 14.53 -0.69
C VAL A 143 -6.64 14.82 -1.25
N ASP A 144 -7.00 16.10 -1.33
CA ASP A 144 -8.31 16.53 -1.79
C ASP A 144 -9.47 15.88 -1.01
N GLY A 145 -9.29 15.71 0.30
CA GLY A 145 -10.32 15.21 1.21
C GLY A 145 -10.50 13.69 1.24
N ARG A 146 -9.69 12.93 0.53
CA ARG A 146 -9.75 11.47 0.50
C ARG A 146 -8.37 10.86 0.74
N PHE A 147 -8.33 9.65 1.32
CA PHE A 147 -7.09 8.87 1.34
C PHE A 147 -6.72 8.47 -0.10
N VAL A 148 -5.46 8.57 -0.44
CA VAL A 148 -4.94 8.14 -1.75
C VAL A 148 -4.80 6.62 -1.88
N GLY A 149 -5.11 5.89 -0.82
CA GLY A 149 -5.15 4.44 -0.77
C GLY A 149 -6.02 3.97 0.39
N LEU A 150 -6.14 2.66 0.58
CA LEU A 150 -6.92 2.08 1.66
C LEU A 150 -6.19 2.23 3.00
N ALA A 151 -6.79 2.90 3.96
CA ALA A 151 -6.27 3.02 5.32
C ALA A 151 -6.85 1.91 6.20
N LEU A 152 -6.00 1.13 6.86
CA LEU A 152 -6.39 0.07 7.77
C LEU A 152 -5.77 0.31 9.16
N ASP A 153 -6.53 0.06 10.20
CA ASP A 153 -6.10 0.22 11.58
C ASP A 153 -6.36 -1.08 12.36
N GLN A 154 -5.35 -1.94 12.40
CA GLN A 154 -5.43 -3.23 13.09
C GLN A 154 -5.36 -3.11 14.61
N GLU A 155 -4.94 -1.97 15.13
CA GLU A 155 -4.86 -1.71 16.56
C GLU A 155 -6.22 -1.30 17.15
N ASN A 156 -6.96 -0.47 16.43
CA ASN A 156 -8.19 0.14 16.94
C ASN A 156 -9.45 -0.30 16.19
N GLN A 157 -9.34 -0.69 14.94
CA GLN A 157 -10.48 -1.01 14.06
C GLN A 157 -10.29 -2.31 13.29
N LYS A 158 -9.65 -3.29 13.90
CA LYS A 158 -9.40 -4.59 13.30
C LYS A 158 -10.68 -5.24 12.76
N ASP A 159 -11.80 -5.08 13.46
CA ASP A 159 -13.08 -5.67 13.09
C ASP A 159 -13.63 -5.11 11.78
N LEU A 160 -13.21 -3.90 11.38
CA LEU A 160 -13.65 -3.27 10.15
C LEU A 160 -12.80 -3.63 8.93
N THR A 161 -11.63 -4.24 9.15
CA THR A 161 -10.69 -4.56 8.07
C THR A 161 -11.28 -5.49 7.01
N PRO A 162 -11.99 -6.60 7.35
CA PRO A 162 -12.55 -7.48 6.33
C PRO A 162 -13.52 -6.77 5.39
N GLU A 163 -14.42 -5.95 5.92
CA GLU A 163 -15.39 -5.19 5.14
C GLU A 163 -14.71 -4.14 4.27
N ARG A 164 -13.74 -3.41 4.83
CA ARG A 164 -12.98 -2.40 4.10
C ARG A 164 -12.21 -3.02 2.93
N LEU A 165 -11.55 -4.15 3.16
CA LEU A 165 -10.84 -4.88 2.10
C LEU A 165 -11.78 -5.35 1.00
N ASP A 166 -12.91 -5.96 1.36
CA ASP A 166 -13.87 -6.47 0.39
C ASP A 166 -14.41 -5.35 -0.49
N THR A 167 -14.81 -4.25 0.11
CA THR A 167 -15.33 -3.09 -0.62
C THR A 167 -14.26 -2.48 -1.52
N TRP A 168 -13.04 -2.32 -1.00
CA TRP A 168 -11.93 -1.74 -1.77
C TRP A 168 -11.54 -2.61 -2.97
N LEU A 169 -11.47 -3.92 -2.80
CA LEU A 169 -11.15 -4.84 -3.89
C LEU A 169 -12.20 -4.81 -4.99
N LYS A 170 -13.48 -4.66 -4.64
CA LYS A 170 -14.55 -4.48 -5.62
C LYS A 170 -14.39 -3.18 -6.41
N MET A 171 -14.03 -2.09 -5.72
CA MET A 171 -13.73 -0.81 -6.38
C MET A 171 -12.54 -0.95 -7.35
N LEU A 172 -11.48 -1.64 -6.94
CA LEU A 172 -10.32 -1.87 -7.79
C LEU A 172 -10.69 -2.66 -9.04
N ALA A 173 -11.51 -3.70 -8.90
CA ALA A 173 -11.93 -4.53 -10.02
C ALA A 173 -12.67 -3.72 -11.10
N GLU A 174 -13.41 -2.69 -10.71
CA GLU A 174 -14.08 -1.78 -11.65
C GLU A 174 -13.07 -0.80 -12.30
N ALA A 175 -11.99 -0.47 -11.62
CA ALA A 175 -11.05 0.56 -12.07
C ALA A 175 -9.89 0.02 -12.91
N TRP A 176 -9.60 -1.27 -12.85
CA TRP A 176 -8.44 -1.82 -13.58
C TRP A 176 -8.78 -2.39 -14.96
N ASP A 177 -10.03 -2.50 -15.35
CA ASP A 177 -10.46 -2.97 -16.68
C ASP A 177 -10.45 -1.85 -17.77
#